data_90f5deb7c5d28d1709ee38628be00ac0
#
_entry.id   90f5deb7c5d28d1709ee38628be00ac0
#
_cell.length_a   1.000
_cell.length_b   1.000
_cell.length_c   1.000
_cell.angle_alpha   90.00
_cell.angle_beta   90.00
_cell.angle_gamma   90.00
#
_symmetry.space_group_name_H-M   'P 1'
#
loop_
_entity.id
_entity.type
_entity.pdbx_description
1 polymer ?
#
loop_
_entity_poly.entity_id
_entity_poly.type
_entity_poly.pdbx_seq_one_letter_code
_entity_poly.pdbx_strand_id
1 'polypeptide(L)'
;MLLKKSLILLCCVFSSAAFAERWFEVEVLIFKQRPAPYLQEDFSLEQEPIEAKRSLDLLTPLYNEQAKQDCINGDSRFNSQSLTDTVIGVSRSNLCDDSIDYLHSYSALPLTPLAPAKDDMQQTYLLAPEQLQFTSQQQELVRKGLKPLLHTGWRFKGASQSRSEHIKLFGGKLLRAPVVANPSQYPSNDFISLVSAEQNLTPVIEQQADQWELDGTFNIYLRHYLFINASFDVNESQANGEIQHARFSQFKRVISGDIHYFDHPKMGMIVQIRKFKH
;
A
#
# COMPACT_ATOMS: atom_id res chain seq x y z
N MET A 1 -52.96 -34.07 -21.32
CA MET A 1 -52.33 -33.01 -22.11
C MET A 1 -51.96 -31.73 -21.26
N LEU A 2 -52.74 -31.45 -20.22
CA LEU A 2 -52.53 -30.33 -19.29
C LEU A 2 -51.29 -30.47 -18.40
N LEU A 3 -50.96 -31.69 -17.94
CA LEU A 3 -49.81 -31.95 -17.06
C LEU A 3 -48.43 -31.67 -17.72
N LYS A 4 -48.31 -31.93 -19.05
CA LYS A 4 -47.09 -31.62 -19.80
C LYS A 4 -46.85 -30.12 -20.00
N LYS A 5 -47.91 -29.33 -20.13
CA LYS A 5 -47.84 -27.89 -20.29
C LYS A 5 -47.45 -27.17 -18.96
N SER A 6 -47.92 -27.75 -17.83
CA SER A 6 -47.60 -27.22 -16.48
C SER A 6 -46.11 -27.44 -16.10
N LEU A 7 -45.54 -28.58 -16.54
CA LEU A 7 -44.12 -28.88 -16.30
C LEU A 7 -43.17 -27.98 -17.09
N ILE A 8 -43.54 -27.59 -18.31
CA ILE A 8 -42.74 -26.68 -19.13
C ILE A 8 -42.78 -25.25 -18.54
N LEU A 9 -43.91 -24.82 -18.00
CA LEU A 9 -44.03 -23.51 -17.35
C LEU A 9 -43.21 -23.42 -16.07
N LEU A 10 -43.07 -24.51 -15.30
CA LEU A 10 -42.29 -24.55 -14.07
C LEU A 10 -40.77 -24.47 -14.35
N CYS A 11 -40.28 -25.04 -15.46
CA CYS A 11 -38.87 -24.95 -15.82
C CYS A 11 -38.43 -23.54 -16.24
N CYS A 12 -39.33 -22.68 -16.72
CA CYS A 12 -39.01 -21.31 -17.12
C CYS A 12 -38.84 -20.34 -15.93
N VAL A 13 -39.35 -20.68 -14.75
CA VAL A 13 -39.29 -19.80 -13.56
C VAL A 13 -37.94 -19.92 -12.83
N PHE A 14 -37.16 -20.98 -13.09
CA PHE A 14 -35.82 -21.19 -12.52
C PHE A 14 -34.66 -20.73 -13.41
N SER A 15 -34.93 -19.96 -14.47
CA SER A 15 -33.85 -19.21 -15.13
C SER A 15 -33.39 -18.10 -14.19
N SER A 16 -32.69 -18.46 -13.10
CA SER A 16 -31.87 -17.51 -12.38
C SER A 16 -30.94 -16.88 -13.40
N ALA A 17 -31.12 -15.59 -13.69
CA ALA A 17 -30.17 -14.84 -14.47
C ALA A 17 -28.81 -14.99 -13.80
N ALA A 18 -28.00 -15.90 -14.32
CA ALA A 18 -26.60 -16.01 -13.96
C ALA A 18 -25.97 -14.68 -14.36
N PHE A 19 -25.95 -13.70 -13.45
CA PHE A 19 -25.13 -12.53 -13.62
C PHE A 19 -23.69 -13.04 -13.64
N ALA A 20 -23.15 -13.24 -14.82
CA ALA A 20 -21.75 -13.58 -14.98
C ALA A 20 -20.94 -12.49 -14.26
N GLU A 21 -20.33 -12.87 -13.17
CA GLU A 21 -19.48 -11.99 -12.39
C GLU A 21 -18.36 -11.49 -13.29
N ARG A 22 -18.20 -10.18 -13.38
CA ARG A 22 -17.16 -9.57 -14.21
C ARG A 22 -15.91 -9.40 -13.38
N TRP A 23 -14.86 -10.06 -13.80
CA TRP A 23 -13.55 -9.92 -13.21
C TRP A 23 -12.66 -9.03 -14.06
N PHE A 24 -11.81 -8.29 -13.40
CA PHE A 24 -10.88 -7.36 -14.00
C PHE A 24 -9.50 -7.52 -13.38
N GLU A 25 -8.50 -7.17 -14.16
CA GLU A 25 -7.14 -6.93 -13.71
C GLU A 25 -6.85 -5.46 -13.83
N VAL A 26 -6.28 -4.89 -12.81
CA VAL A 26 -5.74 -3.54 -12.86
C VAL A 26 -4.24 -3.59 -12.65
N GLU A 27 -3.56 -2.75 -13.38
CA GLU A 27 -2.13 -2.52 -13.22
C GLU A 27 -1.89 -1.03 -13.00
N VAL A 28 -1.03 -0.72 -12.03
CA VAL A 28 -0.74 0.64 -11.57
C VAL A 28 0.77 0.81 -11.49
N LEU A 29 1.29 1.86 -12.14
CA LEU A 29 2.67 2.30 -12.03
C LEU A 29 2.68 3.73 -11.52
N ILE A 30 3.12 3.92 -10.27
CA ILE A 30 3.19 5.21 -9.59
C ILE A 30 4.65 5.66 -9.53
N PHE A 31 4.90 6.93 -9.82
CA PHE A 31 6.23 7.50 -9.83
C PHE A 31 6.25 8.94 -9.33
N LYS A 32 7.38 9.34 -8.77
CA LYS A 32 7.61 10.70 -8.32
C LYS A 32 7.95 11.60 -9.50
N GLN A 33 7.30 12.76 -9.56
CA GLN A 33 7.61 13.81 -10.54
C GLN A 33 8.90 14.56 -10.14
N ARG A 34 9.52 15.19 -11.13
CA ARG A 34 10.63 16.10 -10.85
C ARG A 34 10.08 17.38 -10.23
N PRO A 35 10.79 17.95 -9.23
CA PRO A 35 10.42 19.27 -8.74
C PRO A 35 10.39 20.27 -9.90
N ALA A 36 9.26 20.94 -10.07
CA ALA A 36 9.14 22.04 -11.03
C ALA A 36 9.27 23.35 -10.26
N PRO A 37 10.40 24.09 -10.39
CA PRO A 37 10.68 25.25 -9.54
C PRO A 37 9.66 26.39 -9.66
N TYR A 38 8.88 26.38 -10.75
CA TYR A 38 7.84 27.39 -11.03
C TYR A 38 6.45 26.99 -10.54
N LEU A 39 6.26 25.76 -10.08
CA LEU A 39 5.02 25.29 -9.44
C LEU A 39 5.21 25.37 -7.93
N GLN A 40 4.98 26.55 -7.38
CA GLN A 40 4.89 26.75 -5.93
C GLN A 40 3.45 26.43 -5.50
N GLU A 41 3.16 25.16 -5.27
CA GLU A 41 1.96 24.78 -4.54
C GLU A 41 2.26 24.90 -3.03
N ASP A 42 1.33 25.49 -2.31
CA ASP A 42 1.40 25.57 -0.85
C ASP A 42 0.92 24.23 -0.26
N PHE A 43 1.86 23.39 0.15
CA PHE A 43 1.60 22.12 0.83
C PHE A 43 1.57 22.25 2.36
N SER A 44 1.53 23.47 2.88
CA SER A 44 1.56 23.75 4.32
C SER A 44 0.23 23.50 5.04
N LEU A 45 -0.86 23.30 4.28
CA LEU A 45 -2.17 23.01 4.87
C LEU A 45 -2.17 21.61 5.48
N GLU A 46 -2.49 21.54 6.76
CA GLU A 46 -2.73 20.29 7.47
C GLU A 46 -3.85 19.51 6.76
N GLN A 47 -3.55 18.31 6.33
CA GLN A 47 -4.50 17.48 5.58
C GLN A 47 -5.05 16.39 6.49
N GLU A 48 -6.37 16.18 6.40
CA GLU A 48 -6.98 15.05 7.12
C GLU A 48 -6.37 13.73 6.65
N PRO A 49 -6.06 12.80 7.59
CA PRO A 49 -5.51 11.50 7.23
C PRO A 49 -6.42 10.74 6.27
N ILE A 50 -5.84 10.01 5.33
CA ILE A 50 -6.60 9.11 4.46
C ILE A 50 -7.19 7.99 5.33
N GLU A 51 -8.52 7.85 5.33
CA GLU A 51 -9.20 6.79 6.07
C GLU A 51 -8.91 5.41 5.47
N ALA A 52 -7.81 4.79 5.87
CA ALA A 52 -7.43 3.45 5.44
C ALA A 52 -8.11 2.31 6.25
N LYS A 53 -8.83 2.63 7.33
CA LYS A 53 -9.39 1.64 8.28
C LYS A 53 -10.34 0.60 7.68
N ARG A 54 -10.89 0.85 6.50
CA ARG A 54 -11.79 -0.07 5.79
C ARG A 54 -11.22 -0.53 4.44
N SER A 55 -9.94 -0.29 4.21
CA SER A 55 -9.28 -0.72 2.98
C SER A 55 -8.73 -2.14 3.12
N LEU A 56 -8.78 -2.88 2.01
CA LEU A 56 -8.13 -4.17 1.88
C LEU A 56 -6.63 -3.96 1.70
N ASP A 57 -5.84 -4.46 2.63
CA ASP A 57 -4.39 -4.42 2.57
C ASP A 57 -3.87 -5.76 2.04
N LEU A 58 -3.36 -5.74 0.81
CA LEU A 58 -2.78 -6.92 0.15
C LEU A 58 -1.24 -6.92 0.24
N LEU A 59 -0.63 -5.77 0.54
CA LEU A 59 0.82 -5.60 0.53
C LEU A 59 1.45 -5.98 1.86
N THR A 60 0.88 -5.54 2.99
CA THR A 60 1.45 -5.83 4.32
C THR A 60 1.59 -7.33 4.59
N PRO A 61 0.58 -8.19 4.36
CA PRO A 61 0.75 -9.63 4.56
C PRO A 61 1.83 -10.23 3.67
N LEU A 62 1.93 -9.77 2.41
CA LEU A 62 2.94 -10.24 1.47
C LEU A 62 4.35 -9.88 1.93
N TYR A 63 4.58 -8.63 2.32
CA TYR A 63 5.91 -8.18 2.76
C TYR A 63 6.31 -8.80 4.10
N ASN A 64 5.36 -8.99 5.03
CA ASN A 64 5.63 -9.66 6.29
C ASN A 64 6.04 -11.12 6.06
N GLU A 65 5.36 -11.85 5.17
CA GLU A 65 5.75 -13.23 4.85
C GLU A 65 7.13 -13.30 4.20
N GLN A 66 7.44 -12.41 3.24
CA GLN A 66 8.76 -12.34 2.62
C GLN A 66 9.85 -12.03 3.63
N ALA A 67 9.67 -11.01 4.47
CA ALA A 67 10.65 -10.62 5.47
C ALA A 67 10.83 -11.69 6.56
N LYS A 68 9.77 -12.42 6.91
CA LYS A 68 9.85 -13.58 7.80
C LYS A 68 10.74 -14.67 7.20
N GLN A 69 10.57 -14.98 5.91
CA GLN A 69 11.43 -15.94 5.22
C GLN A 69 12.88 -15.47 5.18
N ASP A 70 13.12 -14.19 4.93
CA ASP A 70 14.46 -13.59 4.96
C ASP A 70 15.07 -13.67 6.36
N CYS A 71 14.28 -13.44 7.42
CA CYS A 71 14.70 -13.62 8.82
C CYS A 71 15.13 -15.05 9.09
N ILE A 72 14.33 -16.03 8.69
CA ILE A 72 14.63 -17.47 8.86
C ILE A 72 15.92 -17.84 8.09
N ASN A 73 16.09 -17.29 6.89
CA ASN A 73 17.26 -17.52 6.05
C ASN A 73 18.53 -16.77 6.56
N GLY A 74 18.40 -15.91 7.54
CA GLY A 74 19.51 -15.21 8.18
C GLY A 74 20.00 -14.00 7.40
N ASP A 75 19.10 -13.28 6.73
CA ASP A 75 19.42 -12.01 6.09
C ASP A 75 20.05 -11.03 7.10
N SER A 76 21.02 -10.26 6.63
CA SER A 76 21.79 -9.30 7.43
C SER A 76 20.94 -8.22 8.13
N ARG A 77 19.75 -7.93 7.59
CA ARG A 77 18.77 -7.00 8.20
C ARG A 77 18.36 -7.43 9.62
N PHE A 78 18.39 -8.73 9.88
CA PHE A 78 17.97 -9.34 11.16
C PHE A 78 19.15 -9.79 12.03
N ASN A 79 20.39 -9.55 11.60
CA ASN A 79 21.60 -10.00 12.31
C ASN A 79 22.00 -9.11 13.51
N SER A 80 21.45 -7.92 13.65
CA SER A 80 21.79 -7.00 14.76
C SER A 80 21.36 -7.49 16.16
N GLN A 81 20.52 -8.52 16.24
CA GLN A 81 20.16 -9.19 17.53
C GLN A 81 21.01 -10.44 17.81
N SER A 82 21.95 -10.77 16.94
CA SER A 82 22.60 -12.08 16.83
C SER A 82 23.73 -12.38 17.84
N LEU A 83 24.15 -11.42 18.67
CA LEU A 83 25.23 -11.70 19.64
C LEU A 83 24.76 -12.54 20.83
N THR A 84 23.46 -12.53 21.15
CA THR A 84 22.88 -13.34 22.22
C THR A 84 22.45 -14.72 21.74
N ASP A 85 22.11 -14.89 20.47
CA ASP A 85 21.53 -16.13 19.93
C ASP A 85 22.57 -17.26 19.76
N THR A 86 23.82 -16.90 19.49
CA THR A 86 24.92 -17.87 19.34
C THR A 86 25.28 -18.54 20.68
N VAL A 87 24.95 -17.89 21.83
CA VAL A 87 25.32 -18.35 23.16
C VAL A 87 24.24 -19.29 23.78
N ILE A 88 22.97 -19.19 23.32
CA ILE A 88 21.85 -19.86 24.00
C ILE A 88 21.32 -21.08 23.20
N GLY A 89 21.77 -21.30 21.97
CA GLY A 89 21.33 -22.44 21.14
C GLY A 89 19.86 -22.38 20.73
N VAL A 90 19.27 -21.20 20.69
CA VAL A 90 17.89 -20.99 20.20
C VAL A 90 17.89 -21.04 18.68
N SER A 91 17.01 -21.85 18.10
CA SER A 91 16.84 -21.91 16.66
C SER A 91 16.30 -20.56 16.12
N ARG A 92 16.87 -20.05 15.02
CA ARG A 92 16.39 -18.82 14.36
C ARG A 92 14.90 -18.86 14.02
N SER A 93 14.38 -20.04 13.68
CA SER A 93 12.96 -20.23 13.37
C SER A 93 12.04 -19.87 14.56
N ASN A 94 12.56 -19.95 15.80
CA ASN A 94 11.79 -19.58 17.00
C ASN A 94 11.81 -18.08 17.30
N LEU A 95 12.70 -17.32 16.63
CA LEU A 95 12.83 -15.87 16.75
C LEU A 95 12.07 -15.13 15.64
N CYS A 96 11.74 -15.83 14.55
CA CYS A 96 11.08 -15.29 13.38
C CYS A 96 9.64 -15.83 13.31
N ASP A 97 8.77 -15.36 14.20
CA ASP A 97 7.39 -15.83 14.29
C ASP A 97 6.36 -14.88 13.65
N ASP A 98 5.10 -15.30 13.58
CA ASP A 98 4.01 -14.56 12.95
C ASP A 98 3.50 -13.37 13.80
N SER A 99 3.95 -13.21 15.04
CA SER A 99 3.55 -12.11 15.92
C SER A 99 4.32 -10.81 15.61
N ILE A 100 5.40 -10.91 14.84
CA ILE A 100 6.27 -9.78 14.51
C ILE A 100 5.78 -9.06 13.28
N ASP A 101 5.62 -7.73 13.35
CA ASP A 101 5.45 -6.89 12.16
C ASP A 101 6.82 -6.61 11.55
N TYR A 102 7.14 -7.34 10.48
CA TYR A 102 8.40 -7.20 9.76
C TYR A 102 8.46 -6.02 8.80
N LEU A 103 7.34 -5.31 8.58
CA LEU A 103 7.27 -4.22 7.61
C LEU A 103 8.31 -3.12 7.93
N HIS A 104 8.55 -2.86 9.21
CA HIS A 104 9.56 -1.89 9.67
C HIS A 104 11.02 -2.32 9.46
N SER A 105 11.27 -3.56 9.08
CA SER A 105 12.63 -4.02 8.72
C SER A 105 13.10 -3.50 7.36
N TYR A 106 12.16 -3.04 6.52
CA TYR A 106 12.49 -2.46 5.22
C TYR A 106 12.87 -0.99 5.38
N SER A 107 14.01 -0.59 4.82
CA SER A 107 14.35 0.82 4.61
C SER A 107 13.69 1.39 3.36
N ALA A 108 13.42 0.52 2.38
CA ALA A 108 12.67 0.81 1.17
C ALA A 108 12.00 -0.48 0.69
N LEU A 109 10.77 -0.39 0.22
CA LEU A 109 10.05 -1.52 -0.35
C LEU A 109 10.51 -1.81 -1.78
N PRO A 110 10.45 -3.07 -2.22
CA PRO A 110 10.62 -3.42 -3.62
C PRO A 110 9.63 -2.65 -4.50
N LEU A 111 10.09 -2.17 -5.64
CA LEU A 111 9.23 -1.46 -6.59
C LEU A 111 8.04 -2.31 -7.04
N THR A 112 8.29 -3.60 -7.27
CA THR A 112 7.27 -4.57 -7.67
C THR A 112 7.17 -5.64 -6.59
N PRO A 113 6.00 -5.77 -5.92
CA PRO A 113 5.75 -6.83 -4.95
C PRO A 113 5.87 -8.21 -5.60
N LEU A 114 6.55 -9.16 -4.95
CA LEU A 114 6.76 -10.51 -5.45
C LEU A 114 5.59 -11.43 -5.04
N ALA A 115 4.40 -11.14 -5.53
CA ALA A 115 3.23 -11.96 -5.28
C ALA A 115 3.30 -13.28 -6.09
N PRO A 116 2.82 -14.41 -5.54
CA PRO A 116 2.72 -15.65 -6.28
C PRO A 116 1.66 -15.55 -7.38
N ALA A 117 1.92 -16.19 -8.51
CA ALA A 117 0.95 -16.26 -9.59
C ALA A 117 -0.30 -17.05 -9.13
N LYS A 118 -1.46 -16.46 -9.30
CA LYS A 118 -2.78 -17.07 -9.05
C LYS A 118 -3.67 -16.90 -10.26
N ASP A 119 -4.59 -17.82 -10.44
CA ASP A 119 -5.53 -17.83 -11.56
C ASP A 119 -6.95 -18.23 -11.11
N ASP A 120 -7.35 -17.71 -9.96
CA ASP A 120 -8.69 -17.94 -9.42
C ASP A 120 -9.56 -16.66 -9.53
N MET A 121 -10.86 -16.82 -9.26
CA MET A 121 -11.87 -15.76 -9.25
C MET A 121 -12.70 -15.80 -7.96
N GLN A 122 -12.08 -16.10 -6.83
CA GLN A 122 -12.77 -16.21 -5.55
C GLN A 122 -12.68 -14.92 -4.72
N GLN A 123 -11.51 -14.31 -4.71
CA GLN A 123 -11.22 -13.12 -3.92
C GLN A 123 -10.27 -12.17 -4.68
N THR A 124 -10.17 -10.94 -4.22
CA THR A 124 -9.19 -9.97 -4.71
C THR A 124 -7.79 -10.38 -4.28
N TYR A 125 -6.82 -10.36 -5.20
CA TYR A 125 -5.41 -10.72 -4.92
C TYR A 125 -4.45 -9.99 -5.84
N LEU A 126 -3.18 -9.86 -5.41
CA LEU A 126 -2.10 -9.23 -6.19
C LEU A 126 -1.72 -10.10 -7.40
N LEU A 127 -1.41 -9.44 -8.49
CA LEU A 127 -0.81 -10.07 -9.67
C LEU A 127 0.67 -10.36 -9.43
N ALA A 128 1.14 -11.47 -9.97
CA ALA A 128 2.56 -11.78 -9.99
C ALA A 128 3.31 -10.81 -10.94
N PRO A 129 4.62 -10.57 -10.73
CA PRO A 129 5.41 -9.68 -11.58
C PRO A 129 5.34 -10.01 -13.07
N GLU A 130 5.24 -11.29 -13.41
CA GLU A 130 5.17 -11.79 -14.81
C GLU A 130 3.83 -11.46 -15.49
N GLN A 131 2.80 -11.13 -14.72
CA GLN A 131 1.47 -10.75 -15.22
C GLN A 131 1.37 -9.24 -15.49
N LEU A 132 2.37 -8.45 -15.07
CA LEU A 132 2.42 -7.01 -15.28
C LEU A 132 2.95 -6.68 -16.67
N GLN A 133 2.39 -5.64 -17.29
CA GLN A 133 2.67 -5.24 -18.68
C GLN A 133 3.44 -3.92 -18.80
N PHE A 134 3.52 -3.11 -17.72
CA PHE A 134 4.18 -1.79 -17.74
C PHE A 134 5.70 -1.81 -17.53
N THR A 135 6.35 -2.96 -17.70
CA THR A 135 7.82 -3.06 -17.54
C THR A 135 8.58 -2.11 -18.47
N SER A 136 8.12 -1.95 -19.72
CA SER A 136 8.73 -1.01 -20.68
C SER A 136 8.50 0.44 -20.28
N GLN A 137 7.32 0.79 -19.81
CA GLN A 137 6.97 2.12 -19.30
C GLN A 137 7.80 2.45 -18.05
N GLN A 138 7.94 1.49 -17.15
CA GLN A 138 8.80 1.64 -15.97
C GLN A 138 10.25 1.96 -16.34
N GLN A 139 10.84 1.21 -17.30
CA GLN A 139 12.18 1.46 -17.78
C GLN A 139 12.32 2.84 -18.45
N GLU A 140 11.29 3.26 -19.20
CA GLU A 140 11.27 4.57 -19.84
C GLU A 140 11.23 5.70 -18.79
N LEU A 141 10.45 5.56 -17.73
CA LEU A 141 10.43 6.53 -16.62
C LEU A 141 11.80 6.68 -15.98
N VAL A 142 12.47 5.55 -15.69
CA VAL A 142 13.83 5.56 -15.13
C VAL A 142 14.83 6.23 -16.09
N ARG A 143 14.78 5.93 -17.39
CA ARG A 143 15.64 6.58 -18.41
C ARG A 143 15.41 8.09 -18.47
N LYS A 144 14.18 8.55 -18.25
CA LYS A 144 13.85 9.97 -18.16
C LYS A 144 14.23 10.59 -16.82
N GLY A 145 14.83 9.82 -15.88
CA GLY A 145 15.22 10.27 -14.55
C GLY A 145 14.04 10.53 -13.61
N LEU A 146 12.88 9.93 -13.87
CA LEU A 146 11.77 9.87 -12.94
C LEU A 146 11.98 8.68 -12.00
N LYS A 147 11.44 8.77 -10.77
CA LYS A 147 11.61 7.75 -9.74
C LYS A 147 10.30 6.95 -9.58
N PRO A 148 10.21 5.73 -10.08
CA PRO A 148 9.10 4.84 -9.74
C PRO A 148 9.07 4.55 -8.23
N LEU A 149 7.88 4.56 -7.64
CA LEU A 149 7.64 4.30 -6.22
C LEU A 149 6.92 2.98 -5.99
N LEU A 150 6.00 2.61 -6.88
CA LEU A 150 5.24 1.36 -6.82
C LEU A 150 4.83 0.93 -8.24
N HIS A 151 5.10 -0.32 -8.58
CA HIS A 151 4.57 -0.99 -9.77
C HIS A 151 3.88 -2.28 -9.33
N THR A 152 2.57 -2.31 -9.36
CA THR A 152 1.77 -3.43 -8.88
C THR A 152 0.50 -3.58 -9.69
N GLY A 153 -0.19 -4.69 -9.49
CA GLY A 153 -1.50 -4.93 -10.04
C GLY A 153 -2.27 -5.91 -9.17
N TRP A 154 -3.57 -5.96 -9.35
CA TRP A 154 -4.42 -6.93 -8.66
C TRP A 154 -5.60 -7.33 -9.52
N ARG A 155 -6.12 -8.52 -9.25
CA ARG A 155 -7.35 -9.01 -9.84
C ARG A 155 -8.50 -8.76 -8.87
N PHE A 156 -9.62 -8.28 -9.36
CA PHE A 156 -10.76 -7.92 -8.54
C PHE A 156 -12.08 -8.17 -9.26
N LYS A 157 -13.13 -8.36 -8.47
CA LYS A 157 -14.51 -8.48 -8.94
C LYS A 157 -15.13 -7.10 -9.14
N GLY A 158 -15.71 -6.85 -10.30
CA GLY A 158 -16.44 -5.62 -10.59
C GLY A 158 -17.66 -5.47 -9.69
N ALA A 159 -17.67 -4.43 -8.87
CA ALA A 159 -18.72 -4.14 -7.90
C ALA A 159 -19.24 -2.71 -8.04
N SER A 160 -20.45 -2.46 -7.52
CA SER A 160 -21.00 -1.10 -7.41
C SER A 160 -20.19 -0.27 -6.40
N GLN A 161 -20.32 1.05 -6.46
CA GLN A 161 -19.60 1.97 -5.58
C GLN A 161 -19.69 1.63 -4.09
N SER A 162 -20.88 1.22 -3.61
CA SER A 162 -21.10 0.87 -2.20
C SER A 162 -20.52 -0.49 -1.79
N ARG A 163 -20.15 -1.35 -2.75
CA ARG A 163 -19.63 -2.70 -2.52
C ARG A 163 -18.20 -2.89 -3.03
N SER A 164 -17.64 -1.88 -3.67
CA SER A 164 -16.25 -1.94 -4.16
C SER A 164 -15.27 -1.82 -3.01
N GLU A 165 -14.18 -2.53 -3.14
CA GLU A 165 -13.09 -2.53 -2.16
C GLU A 165 -12.18 -1.33 -2.37
N HIS A 166 -11.75 -0.72 -1.29
CA HIS A 166 -10.66 0.24 -1.27
C HIS A 166 -9.37 -0.54 -1.02
N ILE A 167 -8.44 -0.49 -1.94
CA ILE A 167 -7.15 -1.17 -1.81
C ILE A 167 -6.14 -0.20 -1.22
N LYS A 168 -5.49 -0.61 -0.12
CA LYS A 168 -4.38 0.14 0.46
C LYS A 168 -3.13 -0.10 -0.38
N LEU A 169 -2.49 0.97 -0.83
CA LEU A 169 -1.26 0.94 -1.60
C LEU A 169 -0.23 1.85 -0.95
N PHE A 170 0.98 1.34 -0.79
CA PHE A 170 2.10 2.10 -0.25
C PHE A 170 3.41 1.61 -0.86
N GLY A 171 4.45 2.45 -0.82
CA GLY A 171 5.72 2.12 -1.45
C GLY A 171 6.81 3.16 -1.26
N GLY A 172 7.97 2.91 -1.87
CA GLY A 172 9.13 3.77 -1.78
C GLY A 172 9.92 3.54 -0.49
N LYS A 173 10.54 4.58 0.04
CA LYS A 173 11.36 4.53 1.26
C LYS A 173 10.52 4.69 2.52
N LEU A 174 10.95 4.08 3.61
CA LEU A 174 10.43 4.36 4.93
C LEU A 174 11.06 5.66 5.45
N LEU A 175 10.23 6.65 5.68
CA LEU A 175 10.62 7.95 6.24
C LEU A 175 10.41 7.91 7.75
N ARG A 176 11.47 8.19 8.49
CA ARG A 176 11.44 8.27 9.96
C ARG A 176 11.62 9.71 10.36
N ALA A 177 10.72 10.21 11.17
CA ALA A 177 10.90 11.52 11.77
C ALA A 177 12.11 11.52 12.71
N PRO A 178 12.91 12.58 12.72
CA PRO A 178 14.03 12.69 13.66
C PRO A 178 13.49 12.65 15.08
N VAL A 179 14.03 11.75 15.90
CA VAL A 179 13.78 11.78 17.33
C VAL A 179 14.53 13.01 17.88
N VAL A 180 13.81 14.08 18.15
CA VAL A 180 14.38 15.24 18.87
C VAL A 180 14.60 14.78 20.29
N ALA A 181 15.82 14.32 20.59
CA ALA A 181 16.24 14.07 21.96
C ALA A 181 16.22 15.40 22.70
N ASN A 182 15.23 15.59 23.56
CA ASN A 182 15.19 16.75 24.45
C ASN A 182 16.38 16.61 25.43
N PRO A 183 17.40 17.49 25.39
CA PRO A 183 18.59 17.36 26.23
C PRO A 183 18.31 17.50 27.72
N SER A 184 17.07 17.83 28.10
CA SER A 184 16.63 17.99 29.49
C SER A 184 16.28 16.69 30.22
N GLN A 185 16.40 15.51 29.58
CA GLN A 185 16.06 14.23 30.21
C GLN A 185 17.27 13.35 30.52
N TYR A 186 18.45 13.93 30.81
CA TYR A 186 19.42 13.18 31.60
C TYR A 186 18.95 13.24 33.06
N PRO A 187 18.66 12.08 33.69
CA PRO A 187 18.40 12.12 35.13
C PRO A 187 19.68 12.61 35.79
N SER A 188 19.64 13.84 36.31
CA SER A 188 20.64 14.27 37.26
C SER A 188 20.56 13.28 38.42
N ASN A 189 21.68 12.63 38.77
CA ASN A 189 21.78 11.67 39.85
C ASN A 189 21.56 12.29 41.25
N ASP A 190 20.77 13.35 41.35
CA ASP A 190 20.42 13.99 42.60
C ASP A 190 19.16 13.32 43.17
N PHE A 191 19.39 12.61 44.27
CA PHE A 191 18.37 11.96 45.10
C PHE A 191 17.22 12.88 45.53
N ILE A 192 17.38 14.19 45.46
CA ILE A 192 16.39 15.21 45.84
C ILE A 192 15.27 15.36 44.77
N SER A 193 15.49 14.95 43.55
CA SER A 193 14.49 15.08 42.46
C SER A 193 13.38 14.03 42.52
N LEU A 194 13.55 12.98 43.31
CA LEU A 194 12.53 11.92 43.46
C LEU A 194 11.29 12.33 44.26
N VAL A 195 11.37 13.39 45.04
CA VAL A 195 10.24 13.85 45.89
C VAL A 195 9.37 14.90 45.19
N SER A 196 9.84 15.47 44.12
CA SER A 196 9.12 16.54 43.36
C SER A 196 8.44 16.03 42.05
N ALA A 197 8.39 14.72 41.86
CA ALA A 197 7.93 14.10 40.63
C ALA A 197 6.39 14.05 40.41
N GLU A 198 5.63 14.69 41.32
CA GLU A 198 4.16 14.59 41.27
C GLU A 198 3.45 15.60 40.35
N GLN A 199 4.16 16.49 39.69
CA GLN A 199 3.49 17.49 38.81
C GLN A 199 4.18 17.80 37.45
N ASN A 200 5.13 17.01 37.00
CA ASN A 200 5.61 17.16 35.63
C ASN A 200 4.86 16.19 34.71
N LEU A 201 3.75 16.67 34.15
CA LEU A 201 3.20 16.13 32.92
C LEU A 201 4.35 16.13 31.89
N THR A 202 5.01 14.98 31.74
CA THR A 202 5.94 14.79 30.62
C THR A 202 5.16 15.12 29.37
N PRO A 203 5.62 16.06 28.50
CA PRO A 203 5.00 16.19 27.21
C PRO A 203 5.10 14.82 26.57
N VAL A 204 3.96 14.23 26.26
CA VAL A 204 3.89 13.06 25.39
C VAL A 204 4.51 13.55 24.09
N ILE A 205 5.77 13.18 23.84
CA ILE A 205 6.39 13.37 22.54
C ILE A 205 5.57 12.47 21.63
N GLU A 206 4.65 13.05 20.90
CA GLU A 206 3.91 12.38 19.86
C GLU A 206 4.96 11.92 18.85
N GLN A 207 5.39 10.67 19.00
CA GLN A 207 6.32 10.06 18.05
C GLN A 207 5.60 10.04 16.71
N GLN A 208 6.02 10.91 15.80
CA GLN A 208 5.52 10.88 14.45
C GLN A 208 5.77 9.47 13.90
N ALA A 209 4.70 8.78 13.56
CA ALA A 209 4.77 7.40 13.07
C ALA A 209 5.63 7.33 11.80
N ASP A 210 6.36 6.23 11.64
CA ASP A 210 7.05 5.91 10.40
C ASP A 210 6.09 5.98 9.21
N GLN A 211 6.51 6.61 8.12
CA GLN A 211 5.67 6.84 6.94
C GLN A 211 6.38 6.39 5.67
N TRP A 212 5.63 5.81 4.74
CA TRP A 212 6.16 5.50 3.41
C TRP A 212 6.19 6.73 2.51
N GLU A 213 7.13 6.80 1.55
CA GLU A 213 7.17 7.89 0.55
C GLU A 213 5.85 8.00 -0.22
N LEU A 214 5.13 6.88 -0.38
CA LEU A 214 3.81 6.80 -0.97
C LEU A 214 2.91 6.02 -0.01
N ASP A 215 1.79 6.58 0.38
CA ASP A 215 0.74 5.87 1.15
C ASP A 215 -0.64 6.37 0.74
N GLY A 216 -1.59 5.45 0.60
CA GLY A 216 -2.93 5.84 0.24
C GLY A 216 -3.87 4.70 -0.13
N THR A 217 -4.95 5.08 -0.78
CA THR A 217 -6.02 4.15 -1.15
C THR A 217 -6.39 4.30 -2.62
N PHE A 218 -6.75 3.17 -3.22
CA PHE A 218 -7.20 3.08 -4.59
C PHE A 218 -8.50 2.28 -4.66
N ASN A 219 -9.54 2.87 -5.23
CA ASN A 219 -10.84 2.23 -5.36
C ASN A 219 -11.28 2.20 -6.81
N ILE A 220 -11.79 1.06 -7.26
CA ILE A 220 -12.39 0.90 -8.58
C ILE A 220 -13.83 0.40 -8.41
N TYR A 221 -14.76 1.07 -9.02
CA TYR A 221 -16.13 0.61 -9.07
C TYR A 221 -16.72 0.62 -10.47
N LEU A 222 -17.71 -0.23 -10.69
CA LEU A 222 -18.41 -0.43 -11.94
C LEU A 222 -19.84 0.10 -11.83
N ARG A 223 -20.19 1.00 -12.76
CA ARG A 223 -21.57 1.33 -13.15
C ARG A 223 -21.75 0.95 -14.63
N HIS A 224 -22.19 1.86 -15.47
CA HIS A 224 -22.06 1.70 -16.93
C HIS A 224 -20.60 1.70 -17.38
N TYR A 225 -19.76 2.47 -16.70
CA TYR A 225 -18.32 2.63 -16.94
C TYR A 225 -17.56 2.24 -15.68
N LEU A 226 -16.27 2.04 -15.84
CA LEU A 226 -15.35 1.93 -14.72
C LEU A 226 -14.98 3.33 -14.22
N PHE A 227 -14.90 3.47 -12.91
CA PHE A 227 -14.50 4.69 -12.24
C PHE A 227 -13.37 4.38 -11.27
N ILE A 228 -12.36 5.22 -11.29
CA ILE A 228 -11.25 5.19 -10.34
C ILE A 228 -11.42 6.35 -9.38
N ASN A 229 -11.28 6.08 -8.09
CA ASN A 229 -11.10 7.06 -7.03
C ASN A 229 -9.79 6.72 -6.32
N ALA A 230 -8.80 7.60 -6.43
CA ALA A 230 -7.46 7.38 -5.90
C ALA A 230 -7.05 8.55 -5.02
N SER A 231 -6.59 8.26 -3.82
CA SER A 231 -6.10 9.25 -2.86
C SER A 231 -4.79 8.75 -2.26
N PHE A 232 -3.72 9.54 -2.44
CA PHE A 232 -2.37 9.21 -1.96
C PHE A 232 -1.72 10.40 -1.28
N ASP A 233 -0.96 10.13 -0.24
CA ASP A 233 0.02 11.03 0.31
C ASP A 233 1.39 10.70 -0.29
N VAL A 234 2.03 11.71 -0.85
CA VAL A 234 3.42 11.66 -1.31
C VAL A 234 4.25 12.38 -0.27
N ASN A 235 5.05 11.62 0.44
CA ASN A 235 5.84 12.09 1.57
C ASN A 235 7.28 12.33 1.13
N GLU A 236 7.88 13.41 1.62
CA GLU A 236 9.24 13.81 1.27
C GLU A 236 9.99 14.32 2.49
N SER A 237 11.13 13.72 2.81
CA SER A 237 11.98 14.22 3.88
C SER A 237 12.72 15.48 3.42
N GLN A 238 12.60 16.54 4.18
CA GLN A 238 13.30 17.81 3.98
C GLN A 238 14.69 17.79 4.62
N ALA A 239 15.54 18.76 4.25
CA ALA A 239 16.89 18.86 4.78
C ALA A 239 16.94 19.10 6.31
N ASN A 240 15.89 19.67 6.88
CA ASN A 240 15.72 19.87 8.33
C ASN A 240 15.20 18.61 9.07
N GLY A 241 14.93 17.51 8.34
CA GLY A 241 14.39 16.28 8.88
C GLY A 241 12.86 16.23 8.94
N GLU A 242 12.15 17.31 8.69
CA GLU A 242 10.69 17.31 8.62
C GLU A 242 10.20 16.52 7.41
N ILE A 243 9.02 15.89 7.55
CA ILE A 243 8.36 15.21 6.45
C ILE A 243 7.29 16.12 5.88
N GLN A 244 7.48 16.53 4.63
CA GLN A 244 6.48 17.28 3.87
C GLN A 244 5.52 16.31 3.20
N HIS A 245 4.22 16.62 3.26
CA HIS A 245 3.14 15.86 2.68
C HIS A 245 2.54 16.60 1.48
N ALA A 246 2.28 15.85 0.41
CA ALA A 246 1.53 16.36 -0.73
C ALA A 246 0.40 15.39 -1.06
N ARG A 247 -0.85 15.87 -1.05
CA ARG A 247 -2.02 15.05 -1.31
C ARG A 247 -2.36 14.99 -2.79
N PHE A 248 -2.33 13.78 -3.35
CA PHE A 248 -2.94 13.45 -4.62
C PHE A 248 -4.35 12.92 -4.37
N SER A 249 -5.35 13.53 -4.97
CA SER A 249 -6.73 13.04 -4.90
C SER A 249 -7.40 13.24 -6.26
N GLN A 250 -7.72 12.15 -6.95
CA GLN A 250 -8.35 12.23 -8.26
C GLN A 250 -9.45 11.18 -8.44
N PHE A 251 -10.51 11.65 -9.09
CA PHE A 251 -11.63 10.84 -9.52
C PHE A 251 -11.74 10.89 -11.04
N LYS A 252 -11.80 9.72 -11.70
CA LYS A 252 -11.83 9.65 -13.17
C LYS A 252 -12.65 8.47 -13.67
N ARG A 253 -13.46 8.72 -14.72
CA ARG A 253 -14.05 7.66 -15.54
C ARG A 253 -12.99 7.09 -16.47
N VAL A 254 -12.93 5.76 -16.57
CA VAL A 254 -11.94 5.07 -17.41
C VAL A 254 -12.59 4.02 -18.30
N ILE A 255 -11.89 3.66 -19.37
CA ILE A 255 -12.32 2.65 -20.33
C ILE A 255 -11.41 1.42 -20.15
N SER A 256 -12.03 0.23 -20.10
CA SER A 256 -11.28 -1.03 -19.98
C SER A 256 -10.46 -1.27 -21.27
N GLY A 257 -9.18 -1.58 -21.10
CA GLY A 257 -8.21 -1.79 -22.15
C GLY A 257 -7.32 -0.58 -22.43
N ASP A 258 -7.81 0.63 -22.17
CA ASP A 258 -7.04 1.85 -22.39
C ASP A 258 -6.06 2.11 -21.26
N ILE A 259 -4.93 2.73 -21.59
CA ILE A 259 -3.96 3.23 -20.63
C ILE A 259 -4.39 4.65 -20.23
N HIS A 260 -4.52 4.89 -18.94
CA HIS A 260 -4.89 6.17 -18.36
C HIS A 260 -3.73 6.77 -17.60
N TYR A 261 -3.50 8.05 -17.79
CA TYR A 261 -2.52 8.83 -17.05
C TYR A 261 -3.22 9.81 -16.09
N PHE A 262 -2.69 9.87 -14.88
CA PHE A 262 -3.09 10.80 -13.83
C PHE A 262 -1.88 11.65 -13.49
N ASP A 263 -2.05 12.95 -13.54
CA ASP A 263 -0.98 13.92 -13.36
C ASP A 263 -1.16 14.73 -12.07
N HIS A 264 -0.05 14.97 -11.38
CA HIS A 264 0.03 15.80 -10.19
C HIS A 264 1.46 16.36 -10.07
N PRO A 265 1.69 17.58 -9.52
CA PRO A 265 3.02 18.18 -9.44
C PRO A 265 4.08 17.32 -8.76
N LYS A 266 3.70 16.50 -7.78
CA LYS A 266 4.62 15.64 -7.03
C LYS A 266 4.65 14.19 -7.51
N MET A 267 3.61 13.70 -8.22
CA MET A 267 3.53 12.32 -8.68
C MET A 267 2.81 12.18 -10.00
N GLY A 268 3.15 11.14 -10.75
CA GLY A 268 2.36 10.65 -11.87
C GLY A 268 1.93 9.20 -11.63
N MET A 269 0.79 8.83 -12.21
CA MET A 269 0.30 7.46 -12.13
C MET A 269 -0.22 7.00 -13.50
N ILE A 270 0.25 5.84 -13.94
CA ILE A 270 -0.21 5.14 -15.15
C ILE A 270 -1.07 3.98 -14.70
N VAL A 271 -2.26 3.85 -15.26
CA VAL A 271 -3.22 2.80 -14.90
C VAL A 271 -3.81 2.18 -16.14
N GLN A 272 -3.93 0.85 -16.13
CA GLN A 272 -4.73 0.11 -17.11
C GLN A 272 -5.62 -0.89 -16.39
N ILE A 273 -6.89 -0.97 -16.80
CA ILE A 273 -7.83 -1.99 -16.31
C ILE A 273 -8.18 -2.88 -17.48
N ARG A 274 -7.94 -4.17 -17.36
CA ARG A 274 -8.23 -5.19 -18.36
C ARG A 274 -9.37 -6.08 -17.90
N LYS A 275 -10.24 -6.52 -18.82
CA LYS A 275 -11.23 -7.56 -18.49
C LYS A 275 -10.49 -8.89 -18.36
N PHE A 276 -10.69 -9.56 -17.24
CA PHE A 276 -10.23 -10.93 -17.09
C PHE A 276 -11.30 -11.88 -17.60
N LYS A 277 -10.89 -12.81 -18.44
CA LYS A 277 -11.69 -13.91 -18.92
C LYS A 277 -10.92 -15.19 -18.62
N HIS A 278 -11.60 -16.13 -17.97
CA HIS A 278 -11.08 -17.47 -17.76
C HIS A 278 -11.13 -18.23 -19.06
#